data_49d4d175b895d191e4e99ff46c7859d1
#
_entry.id   49d4d175b895d191e4e99ff46c7859d1
#
_cell.length_a   1.000
_cell.length_b   1.000
_cell.length_c   1.000
_cell.angle_alpha   90.00
_cell.angle_beta   90.00
_cell.angle_gamma   90.00
#
_symmetry.space_group_name_H-M   'P 1'
#
loop_
_entity.id
_entity.type
_entity.pdbx_description
1 polymer ?
#
loop_
_entity_poly.entity_id
_entity_poly.type
_entity_poly.pdbx_seq_one_letter_code
_entity_poly.pdbx_strand_id
1 'polypeptide(L)'
;SGEEVLVAAVWHGIDEGDVDKVWIPDHKCCDGRVAQTSSEIVIDTHVAEDLDISVGSSVSLGAGEGRMDFTVVGLGYQSSHFWFAPKGSLFPAEAGTYVTGYLTDEGLEKLANLTPGSSNKLLIDLEGTPAFDLPTTDDFEGEELAPVKAHVMEVLLDEDSGTATVNDRGETPSVEFLRADLEGAQRSFPAVTAMLVIVASITIIVSLQRLIQSQSREIAIMRTLGVPRSSIMIGYM
;
A
#
# COMPACT_ATOMS: atom_id res chain seq x y z
N SER A 1 -30.99 -10.31 -14.07
CA SER A 1 -30.08 -11.10 -14.92
C SER A 1 -28.69 -10.56 -14.62
N GLY A 2 -27.95 -11.23 -13.69
CA GLY A 2 -26.55 -10.90 -13.42
C GLY A 2 -25.73 -11.31 -14.64
N GLU A 3 -24.96 -10.38 -15.15
CA GLU A 3 -23.93 -10.65 -16.15
C GLU A 3 -22.82 -11.43 -15.42
N GLU A 4 -22.50 -12.62 -15.88
CA GLU A 4 -21.41 -13.41 -15.32
C GLU A 4 -20.09 -12.81 -15.82
N VAL A 5 -19.35 -12.18 -14.92
CA VAL A 5 -18.07 -11.56 -15.24
C VAL A 5 -16.94 -12.48 -14.75
N LEU A 6 -16.07 -12.90 -15.66
CA LEU A 6 -14.87 -13.64 -15.29
C LEU A 6 -13.74 -12.68 -14.98
N VAL A 7 -13.25 -12.70 -13.75
CA VAL A 7 -12.21 -11.81 -13.27
C VAL A 7 -10.97 -12.61 -12.88
N ALA A 8 -9.78 -12.09 -13.21
CA ALA A 8 -8.54 -12.69 -12.76
C ALA A 8 -8.42 -12.58 -11.24
N ALA A 9 -7.95 -13.63 -10.58
CA ALA A 9 -7.93 -13.68 -9.13
C ALA A 9 -6.69 -14.36 -8.57
N VAL A 10 -6.34 -13.99 -7.33
CA VAL A 10 -5.35 -14.69 -6.49
C VAL A 10 -6.01 -15.08 -5.18
N TRP A 11 -5.86 -16.33 -4.82
CA TRP A 11 -6.44 -16.88 -3.60
C TRP A 11 -5.33 -17.20 -2.61
N HIS A 12 -5.52 -16.79 -1.36
CA HIS A 12 -4.59 -17.04 -0.25
C HIS A 12 -5.27 -17.94 0.79
N GLY A 13 -4.61 -19.05 1.15
CA GLY A 13 -4.99 -19.83 2.33
C GLY A 13 -4.44 -19.13 3.57
N ILE A 14 -5.29 -18.88 4.54
CA ILE A 14 -4.92 -18.22 5.81
C ILE A 14 -5.78 -18.79 6.93
N ASP A 15 -5.12 -19.42 7.89
CA ASP A 15 -5.76 -19.94 9.10
C ASP A 15 -5.56 -19.04 10.34
N GLU A 16 -6.33 -19.35 11.40
CA GLU A 16 -6.32 -18.59 12.65
C GLU A 16 -5.01 -18.77 13.42
N GLY A 17 -3.97 -18.40 13.17
CA GLY A 17 -2.67 -18.59 13.82
C GLY A 17 -1.54 -18.18 12.94
N ASP A 18 -1.85 -17.90 11.70
CA ASP A 18 -0.88 -17.47 10.72
C ASP A 18 -0.26 -16.12 11.08
N VAL A 19 0.99 -15.96 10.65
CA VAL A 19 1.77 -14.73 10.88
C VAL A 19 1.13 -13.54 10.17
N ASP A 20 0.64 -13.75 8.96
CA ASP A 20 0.07 -12.71 8.12
C ASP A 20 -1.46 -12.76 8.17
N LYS A 21 -2.05 -11.89 8.97
CA LYS A 21 -3.49 -11.88 9.26
C LYS A 21 -4.27 -10.98 8.32
N VAL A 22 -5.49 -11.43 7.99
CA VAL A 22 -6.48 -10.56 7.33
C VAL A 22 -7.07 -9.62 8.36
N TRP A 23 -7.09 -8.35 8.04
CA TRP A 23 -7.76 -7.33 8.83
C TRP A 23 -9.11 -6.97 8.23
N ILE A 24 -10.15 -7.09 9.03
CA ILE A 24 -11.51 -6.68 8.69
C ILE A 24 -11.78 -5.37 9.41
N PRO A 25 -11.96 -4.24 8.69
CA PRO A 25 -12.22 -2.96 9.31
C PRO A 25 -13.58 -2.98 10.03
N ASP A 26 -13.60 -2.43 11.23
CA ASP A 26 -14.82 -2.22 12.02
C ASP A 26 -15.54 -0.95 11.53
N HIS A 27 -16.11 -1.03 10.34
CA HIS A 27 -16.87 0.05 9.72
C HIS A 27 -18.23 -0.43 9.27
N LYS A 28 -19.21 0.48 9.25
CA LYS A 28 -20.59 0.21 8.84
C LYS A 28 -20.73 -0.36 7.40
N CYS A 29 -19.71 -0.21 6.57
CA CYS A 29 -19.69 -0.72 5.19
C CYS A 29 -19.09 -2.13 5.07
N CYS A 30 -18.37 -2.60 6.08
CA CYS A 30 -17.50 -3.77 5.95
C CYS A 30 -17.67 -4.74 7.14
N ASP A 31 -18.91 -4.96 7.55
CA ASP A 31 -19.23 -5.96 8.56
C ASP A 31 -18.81 -7.35 8.08
N GLY A 32 -18.35 -8.16 9.01
CA GLY A 32 -17.98 -9.53 8.68
C GLY A 32 -16.97 -10.12 9.63
N ARG A 33 -16.47 -11.26 9.28
CA ARG A 33 -15.44 -12.00 10.04
C ARG A 33 -14.47 -12.70 9.09
N VAL A 34 -13.38 -13.20 9.59
CA VAL A 34 -12.48 -14.10 8.85
C VAL A 34 -13.17 -15.43 8.53
N ALA A 35 -12.74 -16.08 7.46
CA ALA A 35 -13.22 -17.40 7.07
C ALA A 35 -12.87 -18.43 8.16
N GLN A 36 -13.80 -19.30 8.49
CA GLN A 36 -13.65 -20.35 9.51
C GLN A 36 -13.93 -21.75 8.96
N THR A 37 -14.55 -21.83 7.81
CA THR A 37 -14.89 -23.10 7.16
C THR A 37 -14.38 -23.11 5.71
N SER A 38 -14.20 -24.30 5.18
CA SER A 38 -13.68 -24.51 3.81
C SER A 38 -14.61 -24.04 2.67
N SER A 39 -15.78 -23.52 2.98
CA SER A 39 -16.73 -22.92 2.03
C SER A 39 -16.92 -21.42 2.22
N GLU A 40 -16.10 -20.79 3.02
CA GLU A 40 -16.16 -19.37 3.32
C GLU A 40 -14.97 -18.61 2.72
N ILE A 41 -15.21 -17.35 2.38
CA ILE A 41 -14.17 -16.47 1.84
C ILE A 41 -14.29 -15.05 2.42
N VAL A 42 -13.15 -14.41 2.60
CA VAL A 42 -13.03 -12.95 2.74
C VAL A 42 -12.55 -12.38 1.41
N ILE A 43 -13.25 -11.39 0.89
CA ILE A 43 -12.87 -10.68 -0.35
C ILE A 43 -12.19 -9.37 0.02
N ASP A 44 -11.21 -8.97 -0.79
CA ASP A 44 -10.57 -7.67 -0.61
C ASP A 44 -11.57 -6.53 -0.77
N THR A 45 -11.52 -5.57 0.15
CA THR A 45 -12.48 -4.47 0.26
C THR A 45 -12.57 -3.63 -1.02
N HIS A 46 -11.42 -3.36 -1.66
CA HIS A 46 -11.37 -2.56 -2.88
C HIS A 46 -12.15 -3.20 -4.03
N VAL A 47 -12.07 -4.53 -4.14
CA VAL A 47 -12.74 -5.28 -5.20
C VAL A 47 -14.21 -5.45 -4.92
N ALA A 48 -14.57 -5.62 -3.65
CA ALA A 48 -15.95 -5.82 -3.25
C ALA A 48 -16.83 -4.61 -3.61
N GLU A 49 -16.30 -3.39 -3.50
CA GLU A 49 -16.97 -2.17 -3.92
C GLU A 49 -17.16 -2.12 -5.45
N ASP A 50 -16.15 -2.51 -6.22
CA ASP A 50 -16.19 -2.45 -7.69
C ASP A 50 -17.13 -3.48 -8.30
N LEU A 51 -17.26 -4.66 -7.68
CA LEU A 51 -18.09 -5.78 -8.16
C LEU A 51 -19.44 -5.91 -7.44
N ASP A 52 -19.80 -4.96 -6.58
CA ASP A 52 -21.03 -4.96 -5.76
C ASP A 52 -21.19 -6.26 -4.95
N ILE A 53 -20.08 -6.75 -4.39
CA ILE A 53 -20.04 -7.93 -3.53
C ILE A 53 -20.24 -7.49 -2.07
N SER A 54 -21.16 -8.14 -1.38
CA SER A 54 -21.45 -7.88 0.04
C SER A 54 -21.32 -9.14 0.89
N VAL A 55 -21.18 -8.97 2.18
CA VAL A 55 -21.20 -10.09 3.14
C VAL A 55 -22.53 -10.84 3.04
N GLY A 56 -22.46 -12.17 2.95
CA GLY A 56 -23.60 -13.06 2.68
C GLY A 56 -23.81 -13.40 1.20
N SER A 57 -23.11 -12.74 0.27
CA SER A 57 -23.16 -13.10 -1.15
C SER A 57 -22.53 -14.48 -1.39
N SER A 58 -23.02 -15.18 -2.42
CA SER A 58 -22.37 -16.39 -2.93
C SER A 58 -21.56 -16.04 -4.17
N VAL A 59 -20.30 -16.46 -4.19
CA VAL A 59 -19.37 -16.26 -5.31
C VAL A 59 -18.82 -17.60 -5.79
N SER A 60 -18.70 -17.77 -7.10
CA SER A 60 -18.11 -18.97 -7.68
C SER A 60 -16.63 -18.72 -7.97
N LEU A 61 -15.75 -19.45 -7.33
CA LEU A 61 -14.30 -19.31 -7.48
C LEU A 61 -13.74 -20.42 -8.35
N GLY A 62 -12.63 -20.11 -9.03
CA GLY A 62 -11.88 -21.07 -9.83
C GLY A 62 -10.40 -21.07 -9.46
N ALA A 63 -9.80 -22.25 -9.43
CA ALA A 63 -8.34 -22.42 -9.36
C ALA A 63 -7.93 -23.62 -10.22
N GLY A 64 -7.16 -23.40 -11.26
CA GLY A 64 -6.86 -24.42 -12.26
C GLY A 64 -8.14 -24.96 -12.91
N GLU A 65 -8.39 -26.25 -12.77
CA GLU A 65 -9.64 -26.91 -13.25
C GLU A 65 -10.74 -26.93 -12.18
N GLY A 66 -10.42 -26.63 -10.92
CA GLY A 66 -11.36 -26.63 -9.80
C GLY A 66 -12.30 -25.43 -9.83
N ARG A 67 -13.57 -25.67 -9.52
CA ARG A 67 -14.59 -24.63 -9.32
C ARG A 67 -15.46 -24.98 -8.13
N MET A 68 -15.66 -24.00 -7.26
CA MET A 68 -16.50 -24.16 -6.06
C MET A 68 -17.19 -22.85 -5.72
N ASP A 69 -18.36 -22.97 -5.09
CA ASP A 69 -19.11 -21.84 -4.58
C ASP A 69 -18.72 -21.57 -3.13
N PHE A 70 -18.52 -20.30 -2.82
CA PHE A 70 -18.15 -19.84 -1.49
C PHE A 70 -19.12 -18.76 -1.02
N THR A 71 -19.31 -18.70 0.29
CA THR A 71 -20.05 -17.63 0.93
C THR A 71 -19.08 -16.55 1.39
N VAL A 72 -19.31 -15.32 0.99
CA VAL A 72 -18.54 -14.15 1.46
C VAL A 72 -18.93 -13.87 2.91
N VAL A 73 -18.01 -14.05 3.84
CA VAL A 73 -18.24 -13.86 5.28
C VAL A 73 -17.59 -12.59 5.83
N GLY A 74 -16.76 -11.94 5.05
CA GLY A 74 -16.13 -10.69 5.41
C GLY A 74 -15.53 -9.95 4.22
N LEU A 75 -15.36 -8.66 4.40
CA LEU A 75 -14.61 -7.80 3.51
C LEU A 75 -13.40 -7.28 4.26
N GLY A 76 -12.21 -7.49 3.73
CA GLY A 76 -10.99 -7.17 4.46
C GLY A 76 -9.79 -7.04 3.55
N TYR A 77 -8.64 -6.77 4.13
CA TYR A 77 -7.38 -6.68 3.41
C TYR A 77 -6.21 -7.18 4.26
N GLN A 78 -5.12 -7.44 3.59
CA GLN A 78 -3.89 -7.89 4.20
C GLN A 78 -2.79 -6.86 3.96
N SER A 79 -1.95 -6.61 4.96
CA SER A 79 -0.91 -5.59 4.89
C SER A 79 0.13 -5.83 3.79
N SER A 80 0.32 -7.07 3.39
CA SER A 80 1.23 -7.44 2.30
C SER A 80 0.65 -7.19 0.90
N HIS A 81 -0.66 -6.92 0.78
CA HIS A 81 -1.37 -6.74 -0.49
C HIS A 81 -2.00 -5.35 -0.66
N PHE A 82 -1.44 -4.32 -0.04
CA PHE A 82 -1.97 -2.96 -0.22
C PHE A 82 -1.68 -2.37 -1.62
N TRP A 83 -0.66 -2.87 -2.32
CA TRP A 83 -0.45 -2.57 -3.73
C TRP A 83 -1.17 -3.60 -4.60
N PHE A 84 -2.31 -3.20 -5.12
CA PHE A 84 -3.23 -4.06 -5.84
C PHE A 84 -2.84 -4.18 -7.33
N ALA A 85 -1.79 -4.94 -7.60
CA ALA A 85 -1.29 -5.16 -8.96
C ALA A 85 -1.21 -6.67 -9.27
N PRO A 86 -1.61 -7.09 -10.48
CA PRO A 86 -1.37 -8.44 -10.95
C PRO A 86 0.11 -8.78 -10.95
N LYS A 87 0.45 -10.06 -10.74
CA LYS A 87 1.84 -10.51 -10.73
C LYS A 87 2.56 -10.11 -12.02
N GLY A 88 3.66 -9.38 -11.86
CA GLY A 88 4.47 -8.88 -12.99
C GLY A 88 3.99 -7.57 -13.60
N SER A 89 2.94 -6.95 -13.07
CA SER A 89 2.52 -5.60 -13.44
C SER A 89 3.16 -4.54 -12.55
N LEU A 90 3.58 -3.43 -13.16
CA LEU A 90 4.06 -2.24 -12.44
C LEU A 90 2.92 -1.27 -12.09
N PHE A 91 1.73 -1.52 -12.63
CA PHE A 91 0.57 -0.66 -12.43
C PHE A 91 -0.53 -1.42 -11.69
N PRO A 92 -1.32 -0.73 -10.86
CA PRO A 92 -2.48 -1.33 -10.22
C PRO A 92 -3.45 -1.84 -11.29
N ALA A 93 -4.24 -2.85 -10.92
CA ALA A 93 -5.30 -3.34 -11.76
C ALA A 93 -6.38 -2.27 -11.97
N GLU A 94 -7.02 -2.28 -13.13
CA GLU A 94 -8.24 -1.49 -13.29
C GLU A 94 -9.33 -2.01 -12.34
N ALA A 95 -10.20 -1.11 -11.88
CA ALA A 95 -11.30 -1.43 -10.99
C ALA A 95 -12.11 -2.64 -11.48
N GLY A 96 -12.34 -3.61 -10.62
CA GLY A 96 -13.13 -4.82 -10.93
C GLY A 96 -12.48 -5.84 -11.86
N THR A 97 -11.21 -5.69 -12.26
CA THR A 97 -10.53 -6.62 -13.19
C THR A 97 -9.62 -7.65 -12.51
N TYR A 98 -9.34 -7.46 -11.21
CA TYR A 98 -8.45 -8.32 -10.45
C TYR A 98 -8.94 -8.47 -9.02
N VAL A 99 -9.01 -9.70 -8.52
CA VAL A 99 -9.55 -10.03 -7.20
C VAL A 99 -8.49 -10.70 -6.35
N THR A 100 -8.41 -10.28 -5.10
CA THR A 100 -7.71 -11.03 -4.05
C THR A 100 -8.71 -11.48 -3.00
N GLY A 101 -8.61 -12.75 -2.61
CA GLY A 101 -9.47 -13.32 -1.58
C GLY A 101 -8.72 -14.27 -0.67
N TYR A 102 -9.25 -14.40 0.53
CA TYR A 102 -8.64 -15.13 1.63
C TYR A 102 -9.57 -16.23 2.10
N LEU A 103 -9.11 -17.45 1.98
CA LEU A 103 -9.82 -18.68 2.34
C LEU A 103 -9.13 -19.34 3.53
N THR A 104 -9.75 -20.33 4.13
CA THR A 104 -9.02 -21.27 4.97
C THR A 104 -8.08 -22.13 4.12
N ASP A 105 -7.01 -22.66 4.68
CA ASP A 105 -6.11 -23.57 3.96
C ASP A 105 -6.87 -24.76 3.40
N GLU A 106 -7.77 -25.37 4.19
CA GLU A 106 -8.65 -26.45 3.73
C GLU A 106 -9.53 -26.03 2.53
N GLY A 107 -10.03 -24.78 2.53
CA GLY A 107 -10.83 -24.24 1.43
C GLY A 107 -10.03 -24.10 0.15
N LEU A 108 -8.81 -23.61 0.26
CA LEU A 108 -7.90 -23.47 -0.88
C LEU A 108 -7.44 -24.82 -1.42
N GLU A 109 -7.10 -25.78 -0.56
CA GLU A 109 -6.74 -27.15 -0.95
C GLU A 109 -7.86 -27.81 -1.75
N LYS A 110 -9.09 -27.71 -1.29
CA LYS A 110 -10.27 -28.23 -2.00
C LYS A 110 -10.50 -27.54 -3.35
N LEU A 111 -10.45 -26.21 -3.38
CA LEU A 111 -10.64 -25.41 -4.59
C LEU A 111 -9.61 -25.74 -5.67
N ALA A 112 -8.33 -25.80 -5.28
CA ALA A 112 -7.22 -26.04 -6.20
C ALA A 112 -6.88 -27.52 -6.39
N ASN A 113 -7.62 -28.43 -5.73
CA ASN A 113 -7.37 -29.86 -5.72
C ASN A 113 -5.93 -30.23 -5.33
N LEU A 114 -5.43 -29.57 -4.26
CA LEU A 114 -4.09 -29.78 -3.73
C LEU A 114 -4.06 -30.98 -2.77
N THR A 115 -2.88 -31.54 -2.56
CA THR A 115 -2.67 -32.52 -1.50
C THR A 115 -2.80 -31.82 -0.14
N PRO A 116 -3.57 -32.37 0.81
CA PRO A 116 -3.70 -31.78 2.13
C PRO A 116 -2.34 -31.52 2.81
N GLY A 117 -2.17 -30.34 3.37
CA GLY A 117 -0.91 -29.88 4.00
C GLY A 117 0.17 -29.42 3.01
N SER A 118 -0.15 -29.31 1.71
CA SER A 118 0.77 -28.71 0.75
C SER A 118 0.69 -27.19 0.78
N SER A 119 1.83 -26.52 0.75
CA SER A 119 1.91 -25.06 0.67
C SER A 119 2.95 -24.65 -0.37
N ASN A 120 2.66 -23.58 -1.09
CA ASN A 120 3.58 -22.98 -2.05
C ASN A 120 4.21 -21.67 -1.52
N LYS A 121 3.82 -21.24 -0.33
CA LYS A 121 4.35 -20.05 0.35
C LYS A 121 4.52 -20.36 1.84
N LEU A 122 5.69 -20.15 2.36
CA LEU A 122 6.00 -20.25 3.78
C LEU A 122 6.37 -18.88 4.31
N LEU A 123 5.66 -18.43 5.36
CA LEU A 123 5.98 -17.20 6.08
C LEU A 123 6.74 -17.56 7.35
N ILE A 124 7.89 -16.94 7.55
CA ILE A 124 8.74 -17.18 8.71
C ILE A 124 8.84 -15.87 9.50
N ASP A 125 8.39 -15.90 10.74
CA ASP A 125 8.59 -14.83 11.70
C ASP A 125 9.85 -15.09 12.51
N LEU A 126 10.76 -14.11 12.52
CA LEU A 126 12.03 -14.22 13.23
C LEU A 126 11.98 -13.47 14.54
N GLU A 127 12.39 -14.14 15.63
CA GLU A 127 12.49 -13.50 16.94
C GLU A 127 13.50 -12.33 16.89
N GLY A 128 13.09 -11.19 17.42
CA GLY A 128 13.94 -9.98 17.49
C GLY A 128 13.86 -9.05 16.29
N THR A 129 13.14 -9.39 15.23
CA THR A 129 12.87 -8.43 14.15
C THR A 129 11.79 -7.42 14.60
N PRO A 130 11.99 -6.10 14.38
CA PRO A 130 11.00 -5.10 14.72
C PRO A 130 9.69 -5.35 13.96
N ALA A 131 8.57 -5.44 14.68
CA ALA A 131 7.27 -5.76 14.07
C ALA A 131 6.76 -4.69 13.10
N PHE A 132 7.27 -3.46 13.19
CA PHE A 132 6.71 -2.29 12.49
C PHE A 132 7.74 -1.42 11.77
N ASP A 133 9.02 -1.76 11.79
CA ASP A 133 10.01 -0.99 11.06
C ASP A 133 9.89 -1.24 9.56
N LEU A 134 9.37 -0.24 8.87
CA LEU A 134 9.54 -0.17 7.43
C LEU A 134 10.99 0.22 7.15
N PRO A 135 11.67 -0.50 6.26
CA PRO A 135 13.02 -0.13 5.88
C PRO A 135 13.00 1.23 5.19
N THR A 136 13.37 2.26 5.94
CA THR A 136 13.48 3.63 5.44
C THR A 136 14.87 3.95 4.91
N THR A 137 15.83 3.05 5.12
CA THR A 137 17.24 3.22 4.74
C THR A 137 17.80 1.93 4.13
N ASP A 138 18.89 2.05 3.38
CA ASP A 138 19.62 0.93 2.78
C ASP A 138 20.14 -0.08 3.83
N ASP A 139 20.22 0.32 5.09
CA ASP A 139 20.68 -0.51 6.20
C ASP A 139 19.72 -1.64 6.58
N PHE A 140 18.49 -1.62 6.06
CA PHE A 140 17.51 -2.69 6.30
C PHE A 140 17.64 -3.88 5.33
N GLU A 141 18.46 -3.80 4.32
CA GLU A 141 18.92 -4.96 3.54
C GLU A 141 19.85 -5.82 4.39
N GLY A 142 19.44 -6.03 5.61
CA GLY A 142 20.04 -6.69 6.71
C GLY A 142 21.15 -7.65 6.34
N GLU A 143 22.40 -7.21 6.47
CA GLU A 143 23.50 -8.15 6.61
C GLU A 143 23.15 -9.24 7.63
N GLU A 144 22.29 -8.94 8.59
CA GLU A 144 21.75 -9.86 9.59
C GLU A 144 20.79 -10.90 9.02
N LEU A 145 19.98 -10.57 8.01
CA LEU A 145 19.04 -11.50 7.38
C LEU A 145 19.70 -12.39 6.31
N ALA A 146 20.80 -11.95 5.71
CA ALA A 146 21.47 -12.71 4.67
C ALA A 146 21.86 -14.14 5.10
N PRO A 147 22.47 -14.39 6.28
CA PRO A 147 22.76 -15.74 6.73
C PRO A 147 21.51 -16.57 7.02
N VAL A 148 20.43 -15.95 7.49
CA VAL A 148 19.15 -16.64 7.73
C VAL A 148 18.52 -17.06 6.41
N LYS A 149 18.46 -16.15 5.42
CA LYS A 149 17.97 -16.45 4.06
C LYS A 149 18.77 -17.59 3.42
N ALA A 150 20.08 -17.56 3.56
CA ALA A 150 20.95 -18.62 3.04
C ALA A 150 20.69 -19.98 3.69
N HIS A 151 20.50 -20.01 5.01
CA HIS A 151 20.21 -21.24 5.74
C HIS A 151 18.82 -21.80 5.39
N VAL A 152 17.80 -20.95 5.32
CA VAL A 152 16.46 -21.37 4.89
C VAL A 152 16.49 -21.93 3.47
N MET A 153 17.22 -21.28 2.57
CA MET A 153 17.39 -21.77 1.20
C MET A 153 18.09 -23.14 1.16
N GLU A 154 19.13 -23.34 1.96
CA GLU A 154 19.84 -24.61 2.07
C GLU A 154 18.92 -25.75 2.52
N VAL A 155 18.10 -25.50 3.57
CA VAL A 155 17.12 -26.47 4.07
C VAL A 155 16.06 -26.81 3.03
N LEU A 156 15.53 -25.80 2.33
CA LEU A 156 14.50 -26.01 1.30
C LEU A 156 15.03 -26.78 0.08
N LEU A 157 16.31 -26.59 -0.29
CA LEU A 157 16.93 -27.31 -1.42
C LEU A 157 17.30 -28.73 -1.06
N ASP A 158 17.63 -29.02 0.20
CA ASP A 158 18.00 -30.37 0.67
C ASP A 158 16.77 -31.30 0.70
N GLU A 159 15.56 -30.77 0.89
CA GLU A 159 14.30 -31.53 0.94
C GLU A 159 13.71 -31.85 -0.46
N ASP A 160 14.45 -31.70 -1.53
CA ASP A 160 14.01 -31.97 -2.93
C ASP A 160 12.77 -31.18 -3.35
N SER A 161 12.60 -29.98 -2.77
CA SER A 161 11.42 -29.12 -2.94
C SER A 161 11.39 -28.33 -4.26
N GLY A 162 12.26 -28.63 -5.20
CA GLY A 162 12.32 -27.99 -6.51
C GLY A 162 12.98 -26.60 -6.47
N THR A 163 12.37 -25.62 -7.12
CA THR A 163 12.85 -24.23 -7.10
C THR A 163 12.18 -23.45 -5.97
N ALA A 164 12.96 -23.00 -4.99
CA ALA A 164 12.52 -22.11 -3.94
C ALA A 164 13.15 -20.73 -4.09
N THR A 165 12.44 -19.69 -3.68
CA THR A 165 12.97 -18.33 -3.54
C THR A 165 12.69 -17.86 -2.13
N VAL A 166 13.71 -17.34 -1.46
CA VAL A 166 13.58 -16.77 -0.11
C VAL A 166 13.69 -15.25 -0.21
N ASN A 167 12.60 -14.60 0.07
CA ASN A 167 12.49 -13.14 0.02
C ASN A 167 12.28 -12.61 1.44
N ASP A 168 12.86 -11.48 1.76
CA ASP A 168 12.51 -10.75 2.97
C ASP A 168 11.29 -9.85 2.75
N ARG A 169 10.81 -9.24 3.82
CA ARG A 169 9.64 -8.36 3.77
C ARG A 169 9.87 -7.15 2.85
N GLY A 170 11.10 -6.64 2.78
CA GLY A 170 11.47 -5.51 1.93
C GLY A 170 11.36 -5.82 0.43
N GLU A 171 11.52 -7.08 0.05
CA GLU A 171 11.43 -7.57 -1.34
C GLU A 171 9.99 -7.91 -1.75
N THR A 172 9.00 -7.67 -0.88
CA THR A 172 7.60 -7.82 -1.28
C THR A 172 7.16 -6.67 -2.19
N PRO A 173 6.36 -6.92 -3.25
CA PRO A 173 5.99 -5.89 -4.23
C PRO A 173 5.36 -4.64 -3.60
N SER A 174 4.55 -4.83 -2.55
CA SER A 174 3.91 -3.73 -1.84
C SER A 174 4.91 -2.83 -1.11
N VAL A 175 5.93 -3.42 -0.48
CA VAL A 175 6.97 -2.67 0.24
C VAL A 175 7.94 -2.01 -0.74
N GLU A 176 8.33 -2.68 -1.81
CA GLU A 176 9.15 -2.09 -2.89
C GLU A 176 8.48 -0.87 -3.50
N PHE A 177 7.17 -0.97 -3.78
CA PHE A 177 6.41 0.17 -4.29
C PHE A 177 6.40 1.34 -3.31
N LEU A 178 6.11 1.08 -2.03
CA LEU A 178 6.11 2.12 -0.99
C LEU A 178 7.48 2.79 -0.87
N ARG A 179 8.56 2.02 -0.91
CA ARG A 179 9.94 2.55 -0.90
C ARG A 179 10.19 3.45 -2.10
N ALA A 180 9.85 3.00 -3.30
CA ALA A 180 10.03 3.78 -4.53
C ALA A 180 9.21 5.08 -4.50
N ASP A 181 7.99 5.05 -3.96
CA ASP A 181 7.14 6.24 -3.81
C ASP A 181 7.73 7.24 -2.80
N LEU A 182 8.20 6.75 -1.65
CA LEU A 182 8.88 7.57 -0.65
C LEU A 182 10.16 8.21 -1.19
N GLU A 183 11.00 7.46 -1.89
CA GLU A 183 12.20 8.01 -2.53
C GLU A 183 11.86 9.04 -3.61
N GLY A 184 10.85 8.76 -4.43
CA GLY A 184 10.34 9.70 -5.43
C GLY A 184 9.85 11.00 -4.78
N ALA A 185 9.11 10.90 -3.69
CA ALA A 185 8.64 12.04 -2.91
C ALA A 185 9.81 12.84 -2.31
N GLN A 186 10.77 12.17 -1.67
CA GLN A 186 11.95 12.83 -1.10
C GLN A 186 12.78 13.59 -2.13
N ARG A 187 12.90 13.08 -3.35
CA ARG A 187 13.59 13.75 -4.45
C ARG A 187 12.81 14.94 -5.02
N SER A 188 11.48 14.83 -5.09
CA SER A 188 10.63 15.85 -5.71
C SER A 188 10.25 17.00 -4.77
N PHE A 189 10.07 16.74 -3.48
CA PHE A 189 9.65 17.75 -2.49
C PHE A 189 10.56 18.98 -2.43
N PRO A 190 11.89 18.88 -2.43
CA PRO A 190 12.75 20.07 -2.41
C PRO A 190 12.54 20.96 -3.65
N ALA A 191 12.36 20.35 -4.83
CA ALA A 191 12.14 21.10 -6.07
C ALA A 191 10.79 21.82 -6.06
N VAL A 192 9.71 21.14 -5.63
CA VAL A 192 8.38 21.72 -5.48
C VAL A 192 8.38 22.83 -4.44
N THR A 193 9.02 22.61 -3.30
CA THR A 193 9.15 23.62 -2.25
C THR A 193 9.90 24.86 -2.74
N ALA A 194 11.02 24.67 -3.44
CA ALA A 194 11.78 25.79 -4.02
C ALA A 194 10.92 26.59 -5.02
N MET A 195 10.16 25.93 -5.87
CA MET A 195 9.25 26.58 -6.81
C MET A 195 8.18 27.41 -6.08
N LEU A 196 7.57 26.86 -5.03
CA LEU A 196 6.57 27.58 -4.22
C LEU A 196 7.17 28.80 -3.54
N VAL A 197 8.38 28.68 -2.98
CA VAL A 197 9.07 29.81 -2.36
C VAL A 197 9.38 30.91 -3.37
N ILE A 198 9.79 30.57 -4.59
CA ILE A 198 10.04 31.53 -5.66
C ILE A 198 8.73 32.28 -6.02
N VAL A 199 7.64 31.56 -6.25
CA VAL A 199 6.35 32.15 -6.59
C VAL A 199 5.84 33.06 -5.46
N ALA A 200 5.93 32.61 -4.22
CA ALA A 200 5.55 33.41 -3.05
C ALA A 200 6.40 34.69 -2.95
N SER A 201 7.70 34.58 -3.17
CA SER A 201 8.62 35.72 -3.14
C SER A 201 8.29 36.76 -4.21
N ILE A 202 8.03 36.31 -5.43
CA ILE A 202 7.60 37.22 -6.52
C ILE A 202 6.28 37.92 -6.18
N THR A 203 5.33 37.18 -5.64
CA THR A 203 4.02 37.74 -5.24
C THR A 203 4.17 38.81 -4.15
N ILE A 204 5.02 38.54 -3.15
CA ILE A 204 5.30 39.50 -2.08
C ILE A 204 5.97 40.77 -2.67
N ILE A 205 6.98 40.60 -3.53
CA ILE A 205 7.66 41.74 -4.16
C ILE A 205 6.70 42.59 -4.97
N VAL A 206 5.85 41.99 -5.81
CA VAL A 206 4.86 42.71 -6.61
C VAL A 206 3.83 43.43 -5.72
N SER A 207 3.38 42.80 -4.64
CA SER A 207 2.45 43.39 -3.69
C SER A 207 3.05 44.59 -2.98
N LEU A 208 4.31 44.48 -2.52
CA LEU A 208 5.04 45.57 -1.91
C LEU A 208 5.28 46.73 -2.88
N GLN A 209 5.64 46.45 -4.14
CA GLN A 209 5.80 47.49 -5.16
C GLN A 209 4.50 48.26 -5.38
N ARG A 210 3.36 47.56 -5.47
CA ARG A 210 2.03 48.21 -5.59
C ARG A 210 1.71 49.06 -4.38
N LEU A 211 2.01 48.57 -3.17
CA LEU A 211 1.79 49.32 -1.93
C LEU A 211 2.61 50.61 -1.91
N ILE A 212 3.91 50.53 -2.23
CA ILE A 212 4.82 51.69 -2.28
C ILE A 212 4.33 52.69 -3.34
N GLN A 213 3.92 52.23 -4.52
CA GLN A 213 3.40 53.09 -5.59
C GLN A 213 2.14 53.80 -5.17
N SER A 214 1.19 53.15 -4.50
CA SER A 214 -0.05 53.75 -4.03
C SER A 214 0.18 54.80 -2.96
N GLN A 215 1.23 54.64 -2.15
CA GLN A 215 1.57 55.58 -1.05
C GLN A 215 2.71 56.55 -1.38
N SER A 216 3.14 56.58 -2.64
CA SER A 216 4.28 57.39 -3.08
C SER A 216 4.13 58.87 -2.75
N ARG A 217 2.87 59.41 -2.78
CA ARG A 217 2.59 60.78 -2.42
C ARG A 217 2.80 61.01 -0.92
N GLU A 218 2.39 60.13 -0.06
CA GLU A 218 2.55 60.25 1.39
C GLU A 218 4.02 60.14 1.78
N ILE A 219 4.76 59.21 1.17
CA ILE A 219 6.21 59.06 1.33
C ILE A 219 6.95 60.35 0.91
N ALA A 220 6.54 60.97 -0.18
CA ALA A 220 7.10 62.24 -0.62
C ALA A 220 6.87 63.37 0.38
N ILE A 221 5.66 63.50 0.94
CA ILE A 221 5.34 64.51 1.97
C ILE A 221 6.18 64.27 3.24
N MET A 222 6.30 63.04 3.71
CA MET A 222 7.13 62.72 4.88
C MET A 222 8.61 63.10 4.67
N ARG A 223 9.12 62.91 3.46
CA ARG A 223 10.50 63.31 3.10
C ARG A 223 10.68 64.81 3.06
N THR A 224 9.73 65.60 2.58
CA THR A 224 9.78 67.05 2.60
C THR A 224 9.72 67.60 4.00
N LEU A 225 9.07 66.92 4.93
CA LEU A 225 9.06 67.22 6.37
C LEU A 225 10.32 66.80 7.12
N GLY A 226 11.32 66.20 6.44
CA GLY A 226 12.63 65.87 7.03
C GLY A 226 12.69 64.49 7.70
N VAL A 227 11.67 63.63 7.54
CA VAL A 227 11.73 62.25 8.11
C VAL A 227 12.83 61.42 7.45
N PRO A 228 13.75 60.83 8.23
CA PRO A 228 14.84 60.05 7.68
C PRO A 228 14.35 58.77 6.98
N ARG A 229 15.05 58.35 5.93
CA ARG A 229 14.67 57.17 5.10
C ARG A 229 14.54 55.90 5.93
N SER A 230 15.34 55.73 6.95
CA SER A 230 15.31 54.54 7.85
C SER A 230 13.97 54.45 8.61
N SER A 231 13.44 55.55 9.08
CA SER A 231 12.14 55.57 9.81
C SER A 231 10.97 55.28 8.89
N ILE A 232 11.02 55.72 7.64
CA ILE A 232 10.01 55.39 6.65
C ILE A 232 10.09 53.89 6.33
N MET A 233 11.25 53.33 6.14
CA MET A 233 11.46 51.94 5.86
C MET A 233 10.97 51.00 6.98
N ILE A 234 11.21 51.37 8.24
CA ILE A 234 10.74 50.58 9.40
C ILE A 234 9.22 50.57 9.50
N GLY A 235 8.53 51.61 9.08
CA GLY A 235 7.06 51.66 9.07
C GLY A 235 6.41 50.79 8.04
N TYR A 236 7.15 50.25 7.07
CA TYR A 236 6.68 49.31 6.02
C TYR A 236 7.21 47.86 6.21
N MET A 237 7.95 47.57 7.23
CA MET A 237 8.35 46.22 7.63
C MET A 237 7.47 45.68 8.75
#